data_ad362df2a05d18e9695281870e678151
#
_entry.id   ad362df2a05d18e9695281870e678151
#
_cell.length_a   1.000
_cell.length_b   1.000
_cell.length_c   1.000
_cell.angle_alpha   90.00
_cell.angle_beta   90.00
_cell.angle_gamma   90.00
#
_symmetry.space_group_name_H-M   'P 1'
#
loop_
_entity.id
_entity.type
_entity.pdbx_description
1 polymer ?
#
loop_
_entity_poly.entity_id
_entity_poly.type
_entity_poly.pdbx_seq_one_letter_code
_entity_poly.pdbx_strand_id
1 'polypeptide(L)'
;MVAVQTFIGLALLCALLWAFTSSQFERKHTEQWEVKASIAKEIVRNTMQLGEAEIIAKMTFYAMRRPDTYVVLLRADGSELYRDGTPTFDIHSDRVLTDRFDIETPANVAGGRIRGTMVLNCGEDRRMLAGIALALLATALAGGLGVGLLVFRTVKRGLAPMMDLAAQTRAIDAQRLGQRLKLAEPVEELQPAVDQFNALMGRLERAYVQLESFNADVAHELRTPLAALIGHTELALSRERSCSELEETLSSNLEELQRLSALVNDMLFLAQADRGAAARRGQPVSLAALTRQVIEFHEAALEDAALEVRIDGDAAVAVDEPLVKRALSNLIGNATRYAKPGTPLAVRIVQAAPGGPVRLEVENTGPAIAPEALPRIFDRFFRVDTVRCTAEGAHHGLGLAIVAAIARMHRGEPLASSGEGLTRVGFSLAAA
;
A
#
# COMPACT_ATOMS: atom_id res chain seq x y z
N MET A 1 -10.75 -11.00 -18.30
CA MET A 1 -10.03 -12.22 -18.74
C MET A 1 -10.76 -13.49 -18.31
N VAL A 2 -10.99 -13.74 -17.03
CA VAL A 2 -11.66 -14.96 -16.53
C VAL A 2 -13.03 -15.21 -17.16
N ALA A 3 -13.92 -14.20 -17.25
CA ALA A 3 -15.24 -14.34 -17.86
C ALA A 3 -15.18 -14.72 -19.35
N VAL A 4 -14.19 -14.24 -20.08
CA VAL A 4 -13.98 -14.59 -21.50
C VAL A 4 -13.48 -16.03 -21.63
N GLN A 5 -12.59 -16.45 -20.74
CA GLN A 5 -12.07 -17.84 -20.74
C GLN A 5 -13.17 -18.83 -20.40
N THR A 6 -14.01 -18.56 -19.40
CA THR A 6 -15.15 -19.42 -19.05
C THR A 6 -16.19 -19.49 -20.15
N PHE A 7 -16.48 -18.35 -20.81
CA PHE A 7 -17.37 -18.33 -21.98
C PHE A 7 -16.84 -19.18 -23.13
N ILE A 8 -15.56 -19.02 -23.48
CA ILE A 8 -14.89 -19.83 -24.52
C ILE A 8 -14.92 -21.30 -24.16
N GLY A 9 -14.60 -21.66 -22.91
CA GLY A 9 -14.65 -23.04 -22.44
C GLY A 9 -16.05 -23.67 -22.54
N LEU A 10 -17.07 -22.92 -22.13
CA LEU A 10 -18.47 -23.40 -22.22
C LEU A 10 -18.93 -23.51 -23.68
N ALA A 11 -18.60 -22.58 -24.54
CA ALA A 11 -18.91 -22.62 -25.97
C ALA A 11 -18.24 -23.80 -26.67
N LEU A 12 -16.99 -24.07 -26.33
CA LEU A 12 -16.24 -25.21 -26.86
C LEU A 12 -16.83 -26.55 -26.40
N LEU A 13 -17.23 -26.66 -25.13
CA LEU A 13 -17.92 -27.83 -24.60
C LEU A 13 -19.24 -28.08 -25.33
N CYS A 14 -20.06 -27.03 -25.52
CA CYS A 14 -21.32 -27.12 -26.25
C CYS A 14 -21.11 -27.51 -27.72
N ALA A 15 -20.07 -26.98 -28.37
CA ALA A 15 -19.71 -27.34 -29.74
C ALA A 15 -19.27 -28.82 -29.86
N LEU A 16 -18.48 -29.31 -28.92
CA LEU A 16 -18.09 -30.73 -28.85
C LEU A 16 -19.29 -31.65 -28.62
N LEU A 17 -20.18 -31.29 -27.69
CA LEU A 17 -21.42 -32.06 -27.45
C LEU A 17 -22.31 -32.10 -28.69
N TRP A 18 -22.45 -30.97 -29.37
CA TRP A 18 -23.21 -30.92 -30.62
C TRP A 18 -22.59 -31.80 -31.71
N ALA A 19 -21.27 -31.68 -31.94
CA ALA A 19 -20.51 -32.48 -32.92
C ALA A 19 -20.63 -33.97 -32.62
N PHE A 20 -20.50 -34.38 -31.37
CA PHE A 20 -20.66 -35.76 -30.93
C PHE A 20 -22.08 -36.27 -31.21
N THR A 21 -23.10 -35.50 -30.80
CA THR A 21 -24.50 -35.87 -30.99
C THR A 21 -24.83 -35.98 -32.49
N SER A 22 -24.43 -35.02 -33.31
CA SER A 22 -24.61 -35.04 -34.75
C SER A 22 -23.97 -36.27 -35.41
N SER A 23 -22.72 -36.57 -35.03
CA SER A 23 -22.03 -37.77 -35.50
C SER A 23 -22.70 -39.08 -35.13
N GLN A 24 -23.28 -39.20 -33.94
CA GLN A 24 -24.05 -40.39 -33.52
C GLN A 24 -25.36 -40.54 -34.35
N PHE A 25 -26.04 -39.42 -34.62
CA PHE A 25 -27.24 -39.45 -35.49
C PHE A 25 -26.88 -39.87 -36.92
N GLU A 26 -25.84 -39.33 -37.50
CA GLU A 26 -25.42 -39.73 -38.85
C GLU A 26 -25.09 -41.22 -38.93
N ARG A 27 -24.34 -41.77 -37.97
CA ARG A 27 -24.02 -43.19 -37.91
C ARG A 27 -25.27 -44.05 -37.78
N LYS A 28 -26.16 -43.70 -36.88
CA LYS A 28 -27.46 -44.41 -36.70
C LYS A 28 -28.29 -44.41 -37.98
N HIS A 29 -28.35 -43.31 -38.71
CA HIS A 29 -29.06 -43.22 -39.97
C HIS A 29 -28.43 -44.10 -41.05
N THR A 30 -27.09 -44.10 -41.15
CA THR A 30 -26.40 -44.93 -42.13
C THR A 30 -26.66 -46.41 -41.85
N GLU A 31 -26.51 -46.84 -40.62
CA GLU A 31 -26.77 -48.25 -40.21
C GLU A 31 -28.24 -48.66 -40.45
N GLN A 32 -29.18 -47.85 -40.04
CA GLN A 32 -30.61 -48.12 -40.27
C GLN A 32 -30.98 -48.13 -41.76
N TRP A 33 -30.35 -47.25 -42.52
CA TRP A 33 -30.51 -47.18 -43.96
C TRP A 33 -30.04 -48.43 -44.66
N GLU A 34 -28.81 -48.89 -44.36
CA GLU A 34 -28.24 -50.12 -44.96
C GLU A 34 -29.10 -51.34 -44.65
N VAL A 35 -29.60 -51.48 -43.41
CA VAL A 35 -30.50 -52.56 -43.02
C VAL A 35 -31.82 -52.47 -43.78
N LYS A 36 -32.43 -51.29 -43.89
CA LYS A 36 -33.71 -51.13 -44.61
C LYS A 36 -33.56 -51.42 -46.12
N ALA A 37 -32.46 -50.91 -46.71
CA ALA A 37 -32.17 -51.15 -48.13
C ALA A 37 -31.88 -52.61 -48.41
N SER A 38 -31.11 -53.32 -47.56
CA SER A 38 -30.85 -54.74 -47.74
C SER A 38 -32.13 -55.59 -47.67
N ILE A 39 -33.03 -55.30 -46.72
CA ILE A 39 -34.30 -55.99 -46.62
C ILE A 39 -35.18 -55.78 -47.88
N ALA A 40 -35.25 -54.54 -48.39
CA ALA A 40 -36.00 -54.28 -49.62
C ALA A 40 -35.43 -55.02 -50.83
N LYS A 41 -34.11 -55.02 -50.98
CA LYS A 41 -33.38 -55.78 -52.03
C LYS A 41 -33.62 -57.27 -51.90
N GLU A 42 -33.59 -57.84 -50.69
CA GLU A 42 -33.80 -59.24 -50.42
C GLU A 42 -35.26 -59.67 -50.70
N ILE A 43 -36.25 -58.85 -50.34
CA ILE A 43 -37.65 -59.10 -50.70
C ILE A 43 -37.78 -59.22 -52.21
N VAL A 44 -37.23 -58.33 -53.00
CA VAL A 44 -37.30 -58.41 -54.45
C VAL A 44 -36.59 -59.66 -54.94
N ARG A 45 -35.39 -59.97 -54.45
CA ARG A 45 -34.60 -61.15 -54.86
C ARG A 45 -35.25 -62.48 -54.53
N ASN A 46 -35.86 -62.62 -53.37
CA ASN A 46 -36.49 -63.85 -52.92
C ASN A 46 -37.88 -64.07 -53.56
N THR A 47 -38.46 -63.01 -54.11
CA THR A 47 -39.81 -63.07 -54.66
C THR A 47 -39.81 -63.09 -56.21
N MET A 48 -38.69 -62.77 -56.88
CA MET A 48 -38.61 -62.66 -58.32
C MET A 48 -39.01 -63.99 -59.07
N GLN A 49 -38.78 -65.14 -58.45
CA GLN A 49 -39.22 -66.41 -59.02
C GLN A 49 -40.72 -66.66 -58.97
N LEU A 50 -41.46 -65.99 -58.10
CA LEU A 50 -42.88 -66.12 -57.92
C LEU A 50 -43.71 -65.15 -58.78
N GLY A 51 -43.04 -64.23 -59.50
CA GLY A 51 -43.71 -63.31 -60.42
C GLY A 51 -43.91 -61.90 -59.84
N GLU A 52 -44.25 -60.94 -60.72
CA GLU A 52 -44.44 -59.54 -60.38
C GLU A 52 -45.49 -59.22 -59.36
N ALA A 53 -46.65 -59.99 -59.38
CA ALA A 53 -47.77 -59.82 -58.43
C ALA A 53 -47.29 -60.02 -56.96
N GLU A 54 -46.42 -61.01 -56.73
CA GLU A 54 -45.95 -61.33 -55.38
C GLU A 54 -44.90 -60.28 -54.90
N ILE A 55 -44.08 -59.75 -55.83
CA ILE A 55 -43.19 -58.66 -55.54
C ILE A 55 -43.99 -57.44 -55.07
N ILE A 56 -45.07 -57.08 -55.78
CA ILE A 56 -45.89 -55.95 -55.44
C ILE A 56 -46.61 -56.19 -54.06
N ALA A 57 -47.13 -57.35 -53.79
CA ALA A 57 -47.80 -57.67 -52.53
C ALA A 57 -46.84 -57.55 -51.34
N LYS A 58 -45.68 -58.13 -51.42
CA LYS A 58 -44.64 -58.04 -50.33
C LYS A 58 -44.03 -56.65 -50.13
N MET A 59 -43.88 -55.94 -51.21
CA MET A 59 -43.41 -54.55 -51.11
C MET A 59 -44.43 -53.62 -50.51
N THR A 60 -45.72 -53.84 -50.84
CA THR A 60 -46.82 -53.13 -50.21
C THR A 60 -46.88 -53.39 -48.72
N PHE A 61 -46.73 -54.66 -48.27
CA PHE A 61 -46.68 -54.99 -46.86
C PHE A 61 -45.45 -54.43 -46.15
N TYR A 62 -44.33 -54.36 -46.83
CA TYR A 62 -43.09 -53.71 -46.32
C TYR A 62 -43.29 -52.22 -46.12
N ALA A 63 -43.87 -51.54 -47.09
CA ALA A 63 -44.12 -50.12 -47.09
C ALA A 63 -45.14 -49.69 -46.03
N MET A 64 -46.25 -50.41 -45.86
CA MET A 64 -47.27 -50.16 -44.85
C MET A 64 -46.72 -50.10 -43.41
N ARG A 65 -45.67 -50.77 -43.11
CA ARG A 65 -45.04 -50.80 -41.79
C ARG A 65 -43.96 -49.76 -41.57
N ARG A 66 -43.65 -48.93 -42.59
CA ARG A 66 -42.53 -47.99 -42.57
C ARG A 66 -42.88 -46.68 -43.24
N PRO A 67 -43.64 -45.80 -42.56
CA PRO A 67 -44.12 -44.55 -43.13
C PRO A 67 -43.02 -43.53 -43.38
N ASP A 68 -41.80 -43.79 -42.83
CA ASP A 68 -40.60 -42.97 -43.01
C ASP A 68 -39.81 -43.29 -44.28
N THR A 69 -40.23 -44.32 -45.03
CA THR A 69 -39.52 -44.85 -46.21
C THR A 69 -40.44 -44.81 -47.41
N TYR A 70 -39.93 -44.37 -48.55
CA TYR A 70 -40.62 -44.36 -49.83
C TYR A 70 -39.82 -45.19 -50.85
N VAL A 71 -40.51 -46.10 -51.56
CA VAL A 71 -39.86 -47.01 -52.51
C VAL A 71 -40.57 -46.95 -53.85
N VAL A 72 -39.76 -46.86 -54.93
CA VAL A 72 -40.21 -46.98 -56.33
C VAL A 72 -39.40 -48.07 -57.01
N LEU A 73 -40.07 -49.02 -57.64
CA LEU A 73 -39.46 -50.05 -58.50
C LEU A 73 -39.88 -49.81 -59.93
N LEU A 74 -38.91 -49.78 -60.83
CA LEU A 74 -39.09 -49.64 -62.30
C LEU A 74 -38.67 -50.91 -63.02
N ARG A 75 -39.36 -51.29 -64.10
CA ARG A 75 -38.96 -52.36 -65.00
C ARG A 75 -37.82 -51.93 -65.91
N ALA A 76 -37.26 -52.83 -66.69
CA ALA A 76 -36.15 -52.60 -67.62
C ALA A 76 -36.52 -51.50 -68.66
N ASP A 77 -37.75 -51.42 -69.08
CA ASP A 77 -38.30 -50.43 -70.01
C ASP A 77 -38.59 -49.06 -69.38
N GLY A 78 -38.37 -48.91 -68.10
CA GLY A 78 -38.67 -47.67 -67.34
C GLY A 78 -40.07 -47.53 -66.87
N SER A 79 -41.01 -48.48 -67.17
CA SER A 79 -42.39 -48.45 -66.61
C SER A 79 -42.38 -48.79 -65.14
N GLU A 80 -43.36 -48.26 -64.38
CA GLU A 80 -43.51 -48.49 -62.96
C GLU A 80 -43.95 -49.95 -62.67
N LEU A 81 -43.17 -50.69 -61.88
CA LEU A 81 -43.56 -51.97 -61.38
C LEU A 81 -44.28 -51.84 -60.05
N TYR A 82 -43.78 -51.00 -59.16
CA TYR A 82 -44.34 -50.70 -57.87
C TYR A 82 -44.01 -49.28 -57.45
N ARG A 83 -45.02 -48.65 -56.81
CA ARG A 83 -44.86 -47.32 -56.19
C ARG A 83 -45.56 -47.36 -54.83
N ASP A 84 -44.82 -46.96 -53.79
CA ASP A 84 -45.36 -46.85 -52.46
C ASP A 84 -46.22 -45.56 -52.33
N GLY A 85 -47.50 -45.66 -52.65
CA GLY A 85 -48.45 -44.55 -52.51
C GLY A 85 -47.95 -43.19 -52.92
N THR A 86 -48.53 -42.14 -52.31
CA THR A 86 -47.99 -40.76 -52.38
C THR A 86 -47.09 -40.55 -51.18
N PRO A 87 -45.84 -40.09 -51.39
CA PRO A 87 -44.93 -39.82 -50.26
C PRO A 87 -45.53 -38.76 -49.36
N THR A 88 -45.52 -38.99 -48.06
CA THR A 88 -45.97 -38.03 -47.02
C THR A 88 -44.97 -36.93 -46.77
N PHE A 89 -43.83 -36.95 -47.48
CA PHE A 89 -42.72 -36.00 -47.36
C PHE A 89 -42.17 -35.65 -48.74
N ASP A 90 -41.47 -34.50 -48.78
CA ASP A 90 -40.84 -34.07 -50.04
C ASP A 90 -39.57 -34.91 -50.31
N ILE A 91 -39.61 -35.76 -51.32
CA ILE A 91 -38.57 -36.69 -51.72
C ILE A 91 -37.36 -35.98 -52.40
N HIS A 92 -37.47 -34.67 -52.73
CA HIS A 92 -36.39 -33.86 -53.33
C HIS A 92 -35.77 -32.91 -52.29
N SER A 93 -36.20 -32.98 -51.04
CA SER A 93 -35.64 -32.14 -50.02
C SER A 93 -34.24 -32.61 -49.55
N ASP A 94 -33.38 -31.73 -49.04
CA ASP A 94 -32.13 -32.06 -48.42
C ASP A 94 -32.27 -32.88 -47.13
N ARG A 95 -33.51 -33.25 -46.76
CA ARG A 95 -33.84 -33.97 -45.54
C ARG A 95 -34.08 -35.45 -45.74
N VAL A 96 -33.74 -35.94 -46.92
CA VAL A 96 -33.92 -37.36 -47.29
C VAL A 96 -32.58 -38.00 -47.68
N LEU A 97 -32.47 -39.31 -47.42
CA LEU A 97 -31.40 -40.12 -47.97
C LEU A 97 -31.99 -40.93 -49.13
N THR A 98 -31.30 -40.96 -50.27
CA THR A 98 -31.78 -41.68 -51.46
C THR A 98 -30.72 -42.71 -51.88
N ASP A 99 -31.15 -43.97 -52.09
CA ASP A 99 -30.32 -45.01 -52.67
C ASP A 99 -30.99 -45.54 -53.94
N ARG A 100 -30.18 -45.92 -54.89
CA ARG A 100 -30.62 -46.54 -56.14
C ARG A 100 -29.93 -47.90 -56.25
N PHE A 101 -30.69 -48.90 -56.55
CA PHE A 101 -30.19 -50.24 -56.73
C PHE A 101 -30.78 -50.91 -57.97
N ASP A 102 -30.01 -51.78 -58.57
CA ASP A 102 -30.41 -52.60 -59.73
C ASP A 102 -30.35 -54.07 -59.32
N ILE A 103 -31.39 -54.82 -59.69
CA ILE A 103 -31.48 -56.29 -59.47
C ILE A 103 -31.78 -56.95 -60.80
N GLU A 104 -30.89 -57.86 -61.22
CA GLU A 104 -31.15 -58.74 -62.39
C GLU A 104 -32.23 -59.74 -62.02
N THR A 105 -33.22 -59.89 -62.89
CA THR A 105 -34.31 -60.82 -62.72
C THR A 105 -34.43 -61.73 -63.93
N PRO A 106 -35.18 -62.87 -63.84
CA PRO A 106 -35.50 -63.62 -64.98
C PRO A 106 -36.21 -62.81 -66.08
N ALA A 107 -36.00 -63.10 -67.36
CA ALA A 107 -36.52 -62.32 -68.49
C ALA A 107 -38.05 -62.16 -68.52
N ASN A 108 -38.79 -63.07 -67.88
CA ASN A 108 -40.22 -63.07 -67.71
C ASN A 108 -40.73 -62.20 -66.57
N VAL A 109 -39.80 -61.61 -65.80
CA VAL A 109 -40.14 -60.77 -64.67
C VAL A 109 -39.51 -59.40 -64.92
N ALA A 110 -40.32 -58.34 -65.06
CA ALA A 110 -39.90 -56.97 -65.23
C ALA A 110 -38.94 -56.71 -66.40
N GLY A 111 -38.92 -57.59 -67.44
CA GLY A 111 -38.06 -57.47 -68.60
C GLY A 111 -36.60 -57.79 -68.31
N GLY A 112 -36.29 -58.57 -67.28
CA GLY A 112 -34.93 -59.03 -66.93
C GLY A 112 -34.15 -58.10 -65.99
N ARG A 113 -34.73 -56.96 -65.58
CA ARG A 113 -34.06 -56.03 -64.61
C ARG A 113 -35.11 -55.18 -63.89
N ILE A 114 -34.90 -55.08 -62.55
CA ILE A 114 -35.63 -54.14 -61.71
C ILE A 114 -34.71 -53.06 -61.19
N ARG A 115 -35.06 -51.78 -61.44
CA ARG A 115 -34.37 -50.64 -60.90
C ARG A 115 -35.14 -50.09 -59.76
N GLY A 116 -34.60 -50.14 -58.51
CA GLY A 116 -35.21 -49.62 -57.30
C GLY A 116 -34.64 -48.24 -56.90
N THR A 117 -35.52 -47.34 -56.51
CA THR A 117 -35.14 -46.11 -55.81
C THR A 117 -35.83 -46.10 -54.46
N MET A 118 -35.06 -45.98 -53.41
CA MET A 118 -35.57 -45.93 -52.03
C MET A 118 -35.17 -44.59 -51.40
N VAL A 119 -36.10 -43.96 -50.71
CA VAL A 119 -35.93 -42.64 -50.04
C VAL A 119 -36.35 -42.77 -48.57
N LEU A 120 -35.46 -42.32 -47.69
CA LEU A 120 -35.68 -42.27 -46.24
C LEU A 120 -35.83 -40.82 -45.77
N ASN A 121 -36.90 -40.53 -45.03
CA ASN A 121 -37.11 -39.23 -44.44
C ASN A 121 -36.33 -39.07 -43.13
N CYS A 122 -35.41 -38.13 -43.09
CA CYS A 122 -34.60 -37.76 -41.90
C CYS A 122 -35.04 -36.42 -41.29
N GLY A 123 -36.23 -35.90 -41.72
CA GLY A 123 -36.65 -34.53 -41.37
C GLY A 123 -36.96 -34.32 -39.87
N GLU A 124 -37.49 -35.32 -39.19
CA GLU A 124 -37.80 -35.24 -37.75
C GLU A 124 -36.51 -35.20 -36.92
N ASP A 125 -35.55 -36.05 -37.24
CA ASP A 125 -34.26 -36.12 -36.55
C ASP A 125 -33.44 -34.85 -36.73
N ARG A 126 -33.47 -34.24 -37.93
CA ARG A 126 -32.85 -32.93 -38.17
C ARG A 126 -33.52 -31.80 -37.39
N ARG A 127 -34.83 -31.80 -37.20
CA ARG A 127 -35.53 -30.82 -36.33
C ARG A 127 -35.11 -30.99 -34.87
N MET A 128 -34.99 -32.24 -34.42
CA MET A 128 -34.52 -32.56 -33.07
C MET A 128 -33.05 -32.08 -32.85
N LEU A 129 -32.18 -32.33 -33.80
CA LEU A 129 -30.78 -31.82 -33.76
C LEU A 129 -30.71 -30.28 -33.73
N ALA A 130 -31.53 -29.61 -34.55
CA ALA A 130 -31.64 -28.15 -34.50
C ALA A 130 -32.14 -27.62 -33.14
N GLY A 131 -33.11 -28.32 -32.54
CA GLY A 131 -33.58 -28.01 -31.19
C GLY A 131 -32.47 -28.16 -30.12
N ILE A 132 -31.69 -29.24 -30.20
CA ILE A 132 -30.54 -29.47 -29.32
C ILE A 132 -29.49 -28.37 -29.51
N ALA A 133 -29.13 -28.00 -30.76
CA ALA A 133 -28.20 -26.94 -31.06
C ALA A 133 -28.66 -25.59 -30.48
N LEU A 134 -29.96 -25.26 -30.63
CA LEU A 134 -30.50 -24.03 -30.06
C LEU A 134 -30.45 -24.02 -28.51
N ALA A 135 -30.82 -25.17 -27.90
CA ALA A 135 -30.74 -25.29 -26.43
C ALA A 135 -29.32 -25.16 -25.90
N LEU A 136 -28.35 -25.80 -26.57
CA LEU A 136 -26.91 -25.65 -26.21
C LEU A 136 -26.41 -24.20 -26.37
N LEU A 137 -26.79 -23.52 -27.45
CA LEU A 137 -26.46 -22.12 -27.68
C LEU A 137 -27.09 -21.24 -26.60
N ALA A 138 -28.34 -21.41 -26.27
CA ALA A 138 -29.03 -20.67 -25.22
C ALA A 138 -28.37 -20.88 -23.86
N THR A 139 -27.98 -22.12 -23.55
CA THR A 139 -27.28 -22.46 -22.30
C THR A 139 -25.89 -21.81 -22.24
N ALA A 140 -25.14 -21.82 -23.36
CA ALA A 140 -23.82 -21.18 -23.44
C ALA A 140 -23.93 -19.67 -23.23
N LEU A 141 -24.91 -19.01 -23.85
CA LEU A 141 -25.13 -17.56 -23.70
C LEU A 141 -25.58 -17.19 -22.29
N ALA A 142 -26.57 -17.90 -21.73
CA ALA A 142 -27.08 -17.65 -20.39
C ALA A 142 -26.01 -17.90 -19.31
N GLY A 143 -25.28 -19.01 -19.42
CA GLY A 143 -24.17 -19.35 -18.53
C GLY A 143 -23.04 -18.33 -18.60
N GLY A 144 -22.63 -17.94 -19.80
CA GLY A 144 -21.59 -16.93 -20.00
C GLY A 144 -21.98 -15.55 -19.43
N LEU A 145 -23.21 -15.12 -19.65
CA LEU A 145 -23.74 -13.87 -19.08
C LEU A 145 -23.80 -13.93 -17.55
N GLY A 146 -24.30 -15.06 -17.00
CA GLY A 146 -24.40 -15.26 -15.55
C GLY A 146 -23.02 -15.22 -14.85
N VAL A 147 -22.04 -15.96 -15.38
CA VAL A 147 -20.67 -15.94 -14.86
C VAL A 147 -20.05 -14.55 -15.03
N GLY A 148 -20.23 -13.90 -16.16
CA GLY A 148 -19.71 -12.55 -16.39
C GLY A 148 -20.23 -11.54 -15.36
N LEU A 149 -21.53 -11.59 -15.07
CA LEU A 149 -22.19 -10.70 -14.12
C LEU A 149 -21.75 -10.98 -12.67
N LEU A 150 -21.56 -12.27 -12.33
CA LEU A 150 -21.05 -12.68 -11.02
C LEU A 150 -19.61 -12.19 -10.81
N VAL A 151 -18.72 -12.43 -11.78
CA VAL A 151 -17.31 -11.98 -11.73
C VAL A 151 -17.24 -10.45 -11.63
N PHE A 152 -18.03 -9.74 -12.45
CA PHE A 152 -18.07 -8.28 -12.40
C PHE A 152 -18.46 -7.76 -11.00
N ARG A 153 -19.53 -8.34 -10.41
CA ARG A 153 -19.95 -7.97 -9.06
C ARG A 153 -18.91 -8.28 -7.99
N THR A 154 -18.30 -9.46 -8.07
CA THR A 154 -17.27 -9.89 -7.10
C THR A 154 -16.06 -8.98 -7.16
N VAL A 155 -15.54 -8.69 -8.36
CA VAL A 155 -14.39 -7.78 -8.55
C VAL A 155 -14.72 -6.36 -8.08
N LYS A 156 -15.91 -5.84 -8.44
CA LYS A 156 -16.34 -4.50 -8.00
C LYS A 156 -16.44 -4.40 -6.48
N ARG A 157 -16.98 -5.41 -5.81
CA ARG A 157 -17.07 -5.45 -4.35
C ARG A 157 -15.68 -5.58 -3.71
N GLY A 158 -14.82 -6.45 -4.25
CA GLY A 158 -13.46 -6.64 -3.74
C GLY A 158 -12.56 -5.41 -3.89
N LEU A 159 -12.79 -4.59 -4.92
CA LEU A 159 -12.02 -3.35 -5.14
C LEU A 159 -12.60 -2.11 -4.43
N ALA A 160 -13.85 -2.17 -3.96
CA ALA A 160 -14.50 -1.04 -3.30
C ALA A 160 -13.69 -0.51 -2.08
N PRO A 161 -13.17 -1.34 -1.16
CA PRO A 161 -12.38 -0.86 -0.04
C PRO A 161 -11.10 -0.12 -0.46
N MET A 162 -10.44 -0.58 -1.53
CA MET A 162 -9.24 0.10 -2.06
C MET A 162 -9.57 1.48 -2.63
N MET A 163 -10.70 1.61 -3.33
CA MET A 163 -11.16 2.88 -3.87
C MET A 163 -11.54 3.86 -2.76
N ASP A 164 -12.15 3.36 -1.69
CA ASP A 164 -12.47 4.16 -0.50
C ASP A 164 -11.21 4.65 0.20
N LEU A 165 -10.22 3.78 0.45
CA LEU A 165 -8.92 4.18 0.99
C LEU A 165 -8.21 5.22 0.11
N ALA A 166 -8.26 5.07 -1.21
CA ALA A 166 -7.69 6.04 -2.13
C ALA A 166 -8.41 7.40 -2.05
N ALA A 167 -9.73 7.41 -1.85
CA ALA A 167 -10.50 8.64 -1.65
C ALA A 167 -10.15 9.30 -0.30
N GLN A 168 -10.07 8.53 0.80
CA GLN A 168 -9.66 9.03 2.11
C GLN A 168 -8.25 9.61 2.07
N THR A 169 -7.29 8.95 1.41
CA THR A 169 -5.91 9.44 1.27
C THR A 169 -5.85 10.77 0.52
N ARG A 170 -6.67 10.96 -0.53
CA ARG A 170 -6.73 12.25 -1.26
C ARG A 170 -7.33 13.39 -0.43
N ALA A 171 -8.13 13.09 0.57
CA ALA A 171 -8.76 14.08 1.43
C ALA A 171 -7.84 14.56 2.57
N ILE A 172 -6.69 13.91 2.77
CA ILE A 172 -5.69 14.30 3.78
C ILE A 172 -4.84 15.42 3.19
N ASP A 173 -4.86 16.56 3.86
CA ASP A 173 -4.00 17.71 3.56
C ASP A 173 -3.19 18.12 4.82
N ALA A 174 -2.33 19.15 4.68
CA ALA A 174 -1.47 19.62 5.75
C ALA A 174 -2.26 20.14 6.98
N GLN A 175 -3.51 20.55 6.81
CA GLN A 175 -4.37 21.04 7.90
C GLN A 175 -5.11 19.89 8.58
N ARG A 176 -5.08 18.67 8.02
CA ARG A 176 -5.84 17.51 8.46
C ARG A 176 -4.97 16.28 8.75
N LEU A 177 -3.74 16.50 9.17
CA LEU A 177 -2.78 15.43 9.49
C LEU A 177 -3.25 14.48 10.61
N GLY A 178 -4.21 14.92 11.44
CA GLY A 178 -4.83 14.09 12.48
C GLY A 178 -5.82 13.05 11.97
N GLN A 179 -6.23 13.11 10.68
CA GLN A 179 -7.11 12.09 10.09
C GLN A 179 -6.38 10.77 9.94
N ARG A 180 -7.12 9.68 10.15
CA ARG A 180 -6.62 8.31 10.01
C ARG A 180 -7.46 7.56 9.01
N LEU A 181 -6.82 6.74 8.21
CA LEU A 181 -7.52 5.82 7.33
C LEU A 181 -8.29 4.79 8.15
N LYS A 182 -9.53 4.51 7.72
CA LYS A 182 -10.39 3.50 8.33
C LYS A 182 -11.00 2.64 7.25
N LEU A 183 -10.99 1.34 7.44
CA LEU A 183 -11.75 0.41 6.61
C LEU A 183 -13.20 0.38 7.10
N ALA A 184 -14.17 0.55 6.18
CA ALA A 184 -15.60 0.43 6.49
C ALA A 184 -15.97 -1.01 6.88
N GLU A 185 -15.33 -1.99 6.21
CA GLU A 185 -15.40 -3.41 6.54
C GLU A 185 -13.97 -3.93 6.76
N PRO A 186 -13.72 -4.78 7.75
CA PRO A 186 -12.40 -5.33 7.99
C PRO A 186 -11.99 -6.24 6.82
N VAL A 187 -10.94 -5.86 6.12
CA VAL A 187 -10.29 -6.64 5.06
C VAL A 187 -8.89 -6.96 5.57
N GLU A 188 -8.67 -8.23 5.89
CA GLU A 188 -7.46 -8.70 6.56
C GLU A 188 -6.18 -8.36 5.77
N GLU A 189 -6.25 -8.44 4.45
CA GLU A 189 -5.12 -8.15 3.55
C GLU A 189 -4.77 -6.65 3.49
N LEU A 190 -5.70 -5.76 3.79
CA LEU A 190 -5.50 -4.31 3.75
C LEU A 190 -5.14 -3.71 5.11
N GLN A 191 -5.43 -4.40 6.21
CA GLN A 191 -5.20 -3.90 7.55
C GLN A 191 -3.74 -3.51 7.82
N PRO A 192 -2.71 -4.33 7.44
CA PRO A 192 -1.31 -3.95 7.65
C PRO A 192 -0.93 -2.66 6.91
N ALA A 193 -1.46 -2.43 5.72
CA ALA A 193 -1.19 -1.22 4.95
C ALA A 193 -1.82 0.02 5.61
N VAL A 194 -3.05 -0.10 6.12
CA VAL A 194 -3.74 0.96 6.86
C VAL A 194 -2.99 1.30 8.15
N ASP A 195 -2.53 0.30 8.90
CA ASP A 195 -1.78 0.51 10.15
C ASP A 195 -0.44 1.20 9.89
N GLN A 196 0.30 0.78 8.87
CA GLN A 196 1.57 1.41 8.47
C GLN A 196 1.37 2.86 8.01
N PHE A 197 0.33 3.11 7.22
CA PHE A 197 0.00 4.47 6.80
C PHE A 197 -0.37 5.36 8.01
N ASN A 198 -1.23 4.87 8.91
CA ASN A 198 -1.63 5.58 10.11
C ASN A 198 -0.44 5.85 11.06
N ALA A 199 0.49 4.91 11.17
CA ALA A 199 1.73 5.09 11.92
C ALA A 199 2.63 6.18 11.29
N LEU A 200 2.73 6.22 9.96
CA LEU A 200 3.43 7.27 9.23
C LEU A 200 2.80 8.65 9.47
N MET A 201 1.46 8.72 9.34
CA MET A 201 0.70 9.95 9.60
C MET A 201 0.88 10.45 11.03
N GLY A 202 0.90 9.55 12.01
CA GLY A 202 1.16 9.91 13.41
C GLY A 202 2.59 10.46 13.64
N ARG A 203 3.57 9.98 12.89
CA ARG A 203 4.94 10.56 12.93
C ARG A 203 4.98 11.94 12.28
N LEU A 204 4.32 12.10 11.14
CA LEU A 204 4.26 13.36 10.41
C LEU A 204 3.52 14.45 11.21
N GLU A 205 2.39 14.11 11.83
CA GLU A 205 1.62 15.00 12.69
C GLU A 205 2.46 15.51 13.86
N ARG A 206 3.16 14.61 14.55
CA ARG A 206 4.05 15.00 15.66
C ARG A 206 5.17 15.93 15.20
N ALA A 207 5.81 15.63 14.06
CA ALA A 207 6.85 16.48 13.51
C ALA A 207 6.32 17.86 13.10
N TYR A 208 5.11 17.91 12.54
CA TYR A 208 4.46 19.17 12.14
C TYR A 208 4.11 20.04 13.36
N VAL A 209 3.47 19.45 14.38
CA VAL A 209 3.14 20.15 15.64
C VAL A 209 4.41 20.68 16.33
N GLN A 210 5.49 19.88 16.32
CA GLN A 210 6.79 20.30 16.87
C GLN A 210 7.38 21.47 16.10
N LEU A 211 7.27 21.47 14.76
CA LEU A 211 7.73 22.57 13.91
C LEU A 211 6.89 23.84 14.13
N GLU A 212 5.58 23.73 14.24
CA GLU A 212 4.67 24.85 14.48
C GLU A 212 4.95 25.51 15.84
N SER A 213 5.08 24.67 16.90
CA SER A 213 5.46 25.15 18.23
C SER A 213 6.82 25.86 18.19
N PHE A 214 7.82 25.27 17.53
CA PHE A 214 9.14 25.86 17.36
C PHE A 214 9.07 27.25 16.69
N ASN A 215 8.32 27.37 15.60
CA ASN A 215 8.17 28.65 14.90
C ASN A 215 7.48 29.71 15.78
N ALA A 216 6.47 29.33 16.56
CA ALA A 216 5.82 30.22 17.49
C ALA A 216 6.75 30.70 18.60
N ASP A 217 7.54 29.78 19.18
CA ASP A 217 8.52 30.09 20.23
C ASP A 217 9.63 31.01 19.70
N VAL A 218 10.16 30.74 18.50
CA VAL A 218 11.14 31.60 17.80
C VAL A 218 10.58 33.02 17.61
N ALA A 219 9.35 33.13 17.10
CA ALA A 219 8.74 34.43 16.88
C ALA A 219 8.54 35.22 18.18
N HIS A 220 8.22 34.51 19.27
CA HIS A 220 8.06 35.13 20.60
C HIS A 220 9.40 35.60 21.15
N GLU A 221 10.41 34.76 21.14
CA GLU A 221 11.76 35.05 21.66
C GLU A 221 12.52 36.12 20.86
N LEU A 222 12.20 36.30 19.58
CA LEU A 222 12.75 37.41 18.77
C LEU A 222 12.00 38.70 18.97
N ARG A 223 10.67 38.68 19.21
CA ARG A 223 9.85 39.86 19.33
C ARG A 223 10.22 40.71 20.56
N THR A 224 10.48 40.05 21.67
CA THR A 224 10.80 40.71 22.95
C THR A 224 12.02 41.61 22.87
N PRO A 225 13.21 41.12 22.48
CA PRO A 225 14.44 41.96 22.38
C PRO A 225 14.31 43.04 21.30
N LEU A 226 13.63 42.71 20.16
CA LEU A 226 13.39 43.71 19.11
C LEU A 226 12.51 44.86 19.62
N ALA A 227 11.47 44.57 20.39
CA ALA A 227 10.62 45.60 20.99
C ALA A 227 11.39 46.47 22.01
N ALA A 228 12.28 45.86 22.81
CA ALA A 228 13.16 46.59 23.73
C ALA A 228 14.13 47.52 22.98
N LEU A 229 14.79 47.02 21.93
CA LEU A 229 15.67 47.81 21.09
C LEU A 229 14.98 49.03 20.45
N ILE A 230 13.78 48.78 19.88
CA ILE A 230 12.96 49.85 19.30
C ILE A 230 12.56 50.86 20.38
N GLY A 231 12.04 50.41 21.51
CA GLY A 231 11.65 51.28 22.61
C GLY A 231 12.81 52.13 23.18
N HIS A 232 13.96 51.51 23.42
CA HIS A 232 15.15 52.25 23.88
C HIS A 232 15.60 53.29 22.85
N THR A 233 15.58 52.96 21.57
CA THR A 233 15.96 53.87 20.50
C THR A 233 14.96 55.01 20.35
N GLU A 234 13.63 54.72 20.36
CA GLU A 234 12.57 55.72 20.32
C GLU A 234 12.64 56.68 21.55
N LEU A 235 12.89 56.13 22.73
CA LEU A 235 13.07 56.92 23.95
C LEU A 235 14.31 57.79 23.86
N ALA A 236 15.41 57.33 23.31
CA ALA A 236 16.62 58.13 23.11
C ALA A 236 16.38 59.27 22.11
N LEU A 237 15.55 59.05 21.09
CA LEU A 237 15.22 60.07 20.07
C LEU A 237 14.12 61.04 20.49
N SER A 238 13.35 60.74 21.54
CA SER A 238 12.17 61.55 21.94
C SER A 238 12.49 62.89 22.57
N ARG A 239 13.70 63.11 23.08
CA ARG A 239 14.19 64.34 23.69
C ARG A 239 15.68 64.49 23.53
N GLU A 240 16.22 65.72 23.75
CA GLU A 240 17.67 65.94 23.83
C GLU A 240 18.25 65.13 25.00
N ARG A 241 19.36 64.47 24.75
CA ARG A 241 20.09 63.62 25.67
C ARG A 241 21.55 64.07 25.77
N SER A 242 22.19 63.85 26.90
CA SER A 242 23.61 64.02 27.05
C SER A 242 24.37 62.92 26.27
N CYS A 243 25.63 63.18 25.89
CA CYS A 243 26.47 62.19 25.23
C CYS A 243 26.56 60.87 26.06
N SER A 244 26.69 61.00 27.37
CA SER A 244 26.74 59.84 28.29
C SER A 244 25.49 59.00 28.27
N GLU A 245 24.28 59.60 28.26
CA GLU A 245 23.01 58.88 28.16
C GLU A 245 22.85 58.15 26.80
N LEU A 246 23.37 58.78 25.72
CA LEU A 246 23.36 58.15 24.41
C LEU A 246 24.34 56.98 24.33
N GLU A 247 25.55 57.12 24.90
CA GLU A 247 26.55 56.04 24.99
C GLU A 247 26.01 54.86 25.79
N GLU A 248 25.33 55.06 26.91
CA GLU A 248 24.70 54.06 27.73
C GLU A 248 23.55 53.32 26.93
N THR A 249 22.72 54.09 26.24
CA THR A 249 21.66 53.49 25.39
C THR A 249 22.24 52.66 24.24
N LEU A 250 23.27 53.17 23.58
CA LEU A 250 23.95 52.45 22.49
C LEU A 250 24.64 51.18 23.00
N SER A 251 25.28 51.22 24.16
CA SER A 251 25.92 50.09 24.81
C SER A 251 24.86 49.00 25.14
N SER A 252 23.75 49.38 25.75
CA SER A 252 22.67 48.47 26.04
C SER A 252 22.05 47.84 24.77
N ASN A 253 21.84 48.66 23.72
CA ASN A 253 21.37 48.16 22.44
C ASN A 253 22.37 47.21 21.78
N LEU A 254 23.68 47.46 21.89
CA LEU A 254 24.71 46.56 21.36
C LEU A 254 24.71 45.22 22.11
N GLU A 255 24.57 45.20 23.42
CA GLU A 255 24.46 43.97 24.20
C GLU A 255 23.24 43.16 23.75
N GLU A 256 22.09 43.81 23.55
CA GLU A 256 20.87 43.13 23.10
C GLU A 256 20.96 42.58 21.68
N LEU A 257 21.64 43.31 20.78
CA LEU A 257 21.97 42.80 19.43
C LEU A 257 22.92 41.60 19.47
N GLN A 258 23.88 41.58 20.36
CA GLN A 258 24.80 40.45 20.56
C GLN A 258 24.02 39.21 21.09
N ARG A 259 23.10 39.41 22.02
CA ARG A 259 22.20 38.34 22.52
C ARG A 259 21.33 37.77 21.40
N LEU A 260 20.73 38.64 20.57
CA LEU A 260 19.98 38.21 19.38
C LEU A 260 20.81 37.39 18.40
N SER A 261 22.04 37.84 18.14
CA SER A 261 22.97 37.13 17.27
C SER A 261 23.30 35.73 17.84
N ALA A 262 23.56 35.63 19.13
CA ALA A 262 23.78 34.33 19.80
C ALA A 262 22.57 33.42 19.70
N LEU A 263 21.36 33.95 19.93
CA LEU A 263 20.10 33.20 19.79
C LEU A 263 19.94 32.64 18.38
N VAL A 264 20.15 33.44 17.33
CA VAL A 264 20.05 32.98 15.93
C VAL A 264 21.07 31.89 15.64
N ASN A 265 22.31 32.04 16.12
CA ASN A 265 23.38 31.05 15.96
C ASN A 265 23.03 29.72 16.69
N ASP A 266 22.43 29.78 17.86
CA ASP A 266 21.97 28.63 18.61
C ASP A 266 20.84 27.90 17.85
N MET A 267 19.90 28.65 17.27
CA MET A 267 18.82 28.08 16.44
C MET A 267 19.37 27.40 15.17
N LEU A 268 20.29 28.05 14.45
CA LEU A 268 20.93 27.48 13.27
C LEU A 268 21.69 26.20 13.60
N PHE A 269 22.40 26.19 14.72
CA PHE A 269 23.07 24.96 15.21
C PHE A 269 22.10 23.83 15.47
N LEU A 270 21.00 24.10 16.20
CA LEU A 270 19.98 23.08 16.48
C LEU A 270 19.33 22.58 15.22
N ALA A 271 19.04 23.45 14.24
CA ALA A 271 18.49 23.05 12.95
C ALA A 271 19.47 22.15 12.13
N GLN A 272 20.79 22.39 12.23
CA GLN A 272 21.80 21.52 11.62
C GLN A 272 21.90 20.17 12.33
N ALA A 273 21.85 20.16 13.66
CA ALA A 273 21.89 18.94 14.46
C ALA A 273 20.67 18.02 14.16
N ASP A 274 19.46 18.59 13.98
CA ASP A 274 18.26 17.86 13.60
C ASP A 274 18.34 17.19 12.23
N ARG A 275 19.13 17.74 11.31
CA ARG A 275 19.40 17.14 10.00
C ARG A 275 20.35 15.95 10.06
N GLY A 276 20.72 15.52 11.28
CA GLY A 276 21.61 14.37 11.46
C GLY A 276 23.10 14.70 11.31
N ALA A 277 23.51 15.95 11.56
CA ALA A 277 24.93 16.28 11.61
C ALA A 277 25.63 15.42 12.68
N ALA A 278 26.76 14.81 12.32
CA ALA A 278 27.60 14.03 13.22
C ALA A 278 28.80 14.86 13.67
N ALA A 279 29.22 14.64 14.93
CA ALA A 279 30.43 15.27 15.45
C ALA A 279 31.67 14.79 14.70
N ARG A 280 32.57 15.71 14.39
CA ARG A 280 33.89 15.41 13.81
C ARG A 280 34.84 15.00 14.93
N ARG A 281 34.96 13.70 15.18
CA ARG A 281 35.82 13.19 16.24
C ARG A 281 37.26 13.36 15.86
N GLY A 282 38.03 14.12 16.68
CA GLY A 282 39.46 14.31 16.57
C GLY A 282 40.29 13.23 17.24
N GLN A 283 41.54 13.58 17.63
CA GLN A 283 42.37 12.75 18.50
C GLN A 283 41.72 12.66 19.91
N PRO A 284 41.98 11.58 20.66
CA PRO A 284 41.55 11.49 22.06
C PRO A 284 42.11 12.64 22.89
N VAL A 285 41.24 13.35 23.59
CA VAL A 285 41.61 14.48 24.46
C VAL A 285 41.08 14.23 25.89
N SER A 286 41.82 14.75 26.90
CA SER A 286 41.37 14.70 28.29
C SER A 286 40.16 15.62 28.48
N LEU A 287 39.04 15.05 28.90
CA LEU A 287 37.84 15.82 29.22
C LEU A 287 38.04 16.75 30.42
N ALA A 288 38.88 16.36 31.40
CA ALA A 288 39.23 17.22 32.53
C ALA A 288 40.05 18.45 32.07
N ALA A 289 40.91 18.29 31.06
CA ALA A 289 41.65 19.42 30.51
C ALA A 289 40.70 20.40 29.74
N LEU A 290 39.77 19.87 28.93
CA LEU A 290 38.73 20.68 28.28
C LEU A 290 37.84 21.40 29.31
N THR A 291 37.46 20.72 30.37
CA THR A 291 36.65 21.30 31.46
C THR A 291 37.35 22.46 32.12
N ARG A 292 38.67 22.35 32.42
CA ARG A 292 39.44 23.45 33.01
C ARG A 292 39.46 24.70 32.11
N GLN A 293 39.64 24.52 30.80
CA GLN A 293 39.61 25.65 29.88
C GLN A 293 38.24 26.36 29.84
N VAL A 294 37.15 25.60 29.99
CA VAL A 294 35.80 26.21 30.05
C VAL A 294 35.57 26.88 31.41
N ILE A 295 36.07 26.33 32.52
CA ILE A 295 35.99 26.98 33.84
C ILE A 295 36.74 28.29 33.85
N GLU A 296 37.96 28.36 33.31
CA GLU A 296 38.72 29.60 33.16
C GLU A 296 37.93 30.68 32.40
N PHE A 297 37.22 30.30 31.34
CA PHE A 297 36.33 31.22 30.61
C PHE A 297 35.17 31.77 31.43
N HIS A 298 34.66 30.98 32.41
CA HIS A 298 33.55 31.34 33.29
C HIS A 298 34.02 31.88 34.67
N GLU A 299 35.32 32.08 34.89
CA GLU A 299 35.90 32.43 36.20
C GLU A 299 35.21 33.62 36.86
N ALA A 300 35.06 34.74 36.16
CA ALA A 300 34.45 35.94 36.69
C ALA A 300 32.97 35.68 37.18
N ALA A 301 32.19 34.95 36.39
CA ALA A 301 30.81 34.63 36.73
C ALA A 301 30.69 33.64 37.91
N LEU A 302 31.66 32.75 38.05
CA LEU A 302 31.76 31.81 39.16
C LEU A 302 32.19 32.52 40.47
N GLU A 303 33.11 33.45 40.38
CA GLU A 303 33.53 34.30 41.52
C GLU A 303 32.38 35.17 42.00
N ASP A 304 31.69 35.86 41.09
CA ASP A 304 30.51 36.68 41.41
C ASP A 304 29.41 35.87 42.11
N ALA A 305 29.24 34.63 41.72
CA ALA A 305 28.27 33.68 42.34
C ALA A 305 28.83 33.00 43.61
N ALA A 306 30.08 33.28 44.01
CA ALA A 306 30.77 32.65 45.12
C ALA A 306 30.77 31.10 45.04
N LEU A 307 31.02 30.52 43.85
CA LEU A 307 31.04 29.11 43.57
C LEU A 307 32.46 28.58 43.36
N GLU A 308 32.81 27.52 44.09
CA GLU A 308 34.06 26.79 43.88
C GLU A 308 33.82 25.57 43.02
N VAL A 309 34.54 25.44 41.88
CA VAL A 309 34.36 24.31 40.95
C VAL A 309 35.36 23.20 41.24
N ARG A 310 34.88 21.97 41.33
CA ARG A 310 35.69 20.75 41.47
C ARG A 310 35.51 19.85 40.25
N ILE A 311 36.59 19.24 39.80
CA ILE A 311 36.55 18.26 38.69
C ILE A 311 36.90 16.91 39.30
N ASP A 312 35.95 15.98 39.19
CA ASP A 312 36.08 14.62 39.71
C ASP A 312 36.21 13.64 38.52
N GLY A 313 37.39 13.04 38.36
CA GLY A 313 37.70 12.07 37.31
C GLY A 313 38.26 12.70 36.03
N ASP A 314 38.66 11.83 35.12
CA ASP A 314 39.10 12.17 33.76
C ASP A 314 38.85 10.98 32.80
N ALA A 315 38.75 11.27 31.54
CA ALA A 315 38.72 10.26 30.48
C ALA A 315 39.26 10.86 29.19
N ALA A 316 40.09 10.09 28.50
CA ALA A 316 40.58 10.46 27.17
C ALA A 316 39.65 9.92 26.08
N VAL A 317 38.96 10.79 25.38
CA VAL A 317 37.93 10.40 24.37
C VAL A 317 38.12 11.20 23.08
N ALA A 318 37.92 10.54 21.96
CA ALA A 318 37.91 11.19 20.65
C ALA A 318 36.57 11.94 20.46
N VAL A 319 36.60 13.25 20.52
CA VAL A 319 35.43 14.14 20.47
C VAL A 319 35.67 15.31 19.51
N ASP A 320 34.59 16.01 19.21
CA ASP A 320 34.62 17.34 18.58
C ASP A 320 34.81 18.38 19.72
N GLU A 321 36.05 18.82 19.94
CA GLU A 321 36.39 19.69 21.05
C GLU A 321 35.56 20.98 21.12
N PRO A 322 35.35 21.74 20.03
CA PRO A 322 34.48 22.91 20.02
C PRO A 322 33.05 22.62 20.51
N LEU A 323 32.47 21.48 20.09
CA LEU A 323 31.13 21.11 20.50
C LEU A 323 31.07 20.72 21.98
N VAL A 324 32.06 19.95 22.46
CA VAL A 324 32.13 19.57 23.89
C VAL A 324 32.33 20.79 24.78
N LYS A 325 33.20 21.72 24.39
CA LYS A 325 33.41 23.01 25.11
C LYS A 325 32.09 23.82 25.15
N ARG A 326 31.34 23.85 24.03
CA ARG A 326 30.00 24.51 23.99
C ARG A 326 29.00 23.85 24.93
N ALA A 327 28.96 22.52 24.98
CA ALA A 327 28.08 21.78 25.90
C ALA A 327 28.45 22.05 27.36
N LEU A 328 29.77 22.01 27.72
CA LEU A 328 30.25 22.32 29.04
C LEU A 328 29.93 23.77 29.46
N SER A 329 30.15 24.76 28.56
CA SER A 329 29.82 26.17 28.80
C SER A 329 28.33 26.35 29.12
N ASN A 330 27.43 25.69 28.37
CA ASN A 330 26.00 25.70 28.65
C ASN A 330 25.65 25.05 30.02
N LEU A 331 26.27 23.92 30.36
CA LEU A 331 26.09 23.26 31.62
C LEU A 331 26.56 24.06 32.81
N ILE A 332 27.80 24.60 32.73
CA ILE A 332 28.41 25.44 33.77
C ILE A 332 27.61 26.74 33.93
N GLY A 333 27.29 27.43 32.85
CA GLY A 333 26.46 28.64 32.89
C GLY A 333 25.05 28.39 33.51
N ASN A 334 24.47 27.26 33.19
CA ASN A 334 23.20 26.85 33.80
C ASN A 334 23.37 26.57 35.30
N ALA A 335 24.39 25.80 35.69
CA ALA A 335 24.69 25.49 37.07
C ALA A 335 24.99 26.72 37.90
N THR A 336 25.82 27.67 37.38
CA THR A 336 26.13 28.95 38.02
C THR A 336 24.88 29.75 38.37
N ARG A 337 23.92 29.77 37.49
CA ARG A 337 22.66 30.52 37.67
C ARG A 337 21.79 29.96 38.79
N TYR A 338 21.65 28.61 38.83
CA TYR A 338 20.70 27.92 39.73
C TYR A 338 21.36 27.39 40.99
N ALA A 339 22.72 27.49 41.10
CA ALA A 339 23.41 27.10 42.31
C ALA A 339 23.08 28.04 43.48
N LYS A 340 23.03 27.49 44.65
CA LYS A 340 23.01 28.32 45.89
C LYS A 340 24.38 28.92 46.13
N PRO A 341 24.51 30.26 46.29
CA PRO A 341 25.79 30.90 46.57
C PRO A 341 26.58 30.26 47.74
N GLY A 342 27.86 30.12 47.59
CA GLY A 342 28.74 29.52 48.58
C GLY A 342 28.71 27.98 48.62
N THR A 343 28.04 27.31 47.63
CA THR A 343 28.07 25.86 47.56
C THR A 343 29.04 25.39 46.43
N PRO A 344 29.63 24.20 46.57
CA PRO A 344 30.51 23.68 45.52
C PRO A 344 29.72 23.26 44.30
N LEU A 345 30.31 23.49 43.12
CA LEU A 345 29.86 22.98 41.81
C LEU A 345 30.83 21.84 41.43
N ALA A 346 30.32 20.63 41.17
CA ALA A 346 31.17 19.52 40.79
C ALA A 346 30.95 19.11 39.33
N VAL A 347 32.01 18.95 38.56
CA VAL A 347 32.00 18.36 37.21
C VAL A 347 32.51 16.92 37.36
N ARG A 348 31.61 15.95 37.13
CA ARG A 348 31.90 14.52 37.22
C ARG A 348 32.14 13.93 35.85
N ILE A 349 33.28 13.26 35.71
CA ILE A 349 33.70 12.56 34.49
C ILE A 349 33.82 11.08 34.84
N VAL A 350 32.90 10.26 34.41
CA VAL A 350 32.86 8.83 34.79
C VAL A 350 32.88 7.96 33.54
N GLN A 351 33.88 7.09 33.46
CA GLN A 351 33.94 6.04 32.44
C GLN A 351 33.72 4.68 33.11
N ALA A 352 32.65 3.98 32.76
CA ALA A 352 32.26 2.73 33.42
C ALA A 352 33.24 1.57 33.16
N ALA A 353 33.92 1.58 31.99
CA ALA A 353 34.94 0.60 31.64
C ALA A 353 35.92 1.25 30.63
N PRO A 354 37.18 0.80 30.57
CA PRO A 354 38.14 1.29 29.55
C PRO A 354 37.55 1.09 28.15
N GLY A 355 37.50 2.18 27.36
CA GLY A 355 36.88 2.17 26.02
C GLY A 355 35.33 2.16 26.00
N GLY A 356 34.67 2.19 27.15
CA GLY A 356 33.22 2.31 27.26
C GLY A 356 32.72 3.74 27.16
N PRO A 357 31.38 3.95 27.19
CA PRO A 357 30.81 5.29 27.17
C PRO A 357 31.26 6.12 28.39
N VAL A 358 31.48 7.40 28.17
CA VAL A 358 31.86 8.35 29.21
C VAL A 358 30.64 9.21 29.54
N ARG A 359 30.37 9.43 30.82
CA ARG A 359 29.38 10.39 31.31
C ARG A 359 30.11 11.64 31.81
N LEU A 360 29.59 12.77 31.41
CA LEU A 360 30.02 14.07 31.88
C LEU A 360 28.83 14.81 32.46
N GLU A 361 28.85 15.07 33.75
CA GLU A 361 27.75 15.64 34.52
C GLU A 361 28.22 16.83 35.32
N VAL A 362 27.44 17.89 35.35
CA VAL A 362 27.63 19.06 36.23
C VAL A 362 26.60 18.97 37.35
N GLU A 363 27.09 18.97 38.59
CA GLU A 363 26.28 18.87 39.80
C GLU A 363 26.33 20.19 40.55
N ASN A 364 25.16 20.70 40.92
CA ASN A 364 25.03 21.89 41.74
C ASN A 364 23.96 21.69 42.87
N THR A 365 24.14 22.40 43.98
CA THR A 365 23.15 22.51 45.03
C THR A 365 22.22 23.67 44.70
N GLY A 366 20.89 23.45 44.65
CA GLY A 366 19.92 24.48 44.29
C GLY A 366 18.48 23.97 44.41
N PRO A 367 17.51 24.76 43.89
CA PRO A 367 16.13 24.32 43.89
C PRO A 367 15.96 22.99 43.14
N ALA A 368 15.16 22.09 43.70
CA ALA A 368 14.88 20.80 43.07
C ALA A 368 14.00 21.02 41.82
N ILE A 369 14.28 20.29 40.75
CA ILE A 369 13.48 20.24 39.55
C ILE A 369 12.36 19.22 39.79
N ALA A 370 11.10 19.61 39.53
CA ALA A 370 9.96 18.72 39.65
C ALA A 370 10.11 17.50 38.73
N PRO A 371 9.74 16.30 39.19
CA PRO A 371 9.89 15.07 38.39
C PRO A 371 9.24 15.14 37.00
N GLU A 372 8.11 15.86 36.90
CA GLU A 372 7.37 16.05 35.64
C GLU A 372 8.11 16.97 34.64
N ALA A 373 8.97 17.86 35.16
CA ALA A 373 9.76 18.79 34.36
C ALA A 373 11.09 18.16 33.87
N LEU A 374 11.67 17.21 34.62
CA LEU A 374 12.96 16.60 34.29
C LEU A 374 13.06 16.05 32.86
N PRO A 375 12.08 15.35 32.31
CA PRO A 375 12.15 14.87 30.92
C PRO A 375 12.15 16.01 29.89
N ARG A 376 11.66 17.19 30.26
CA ARG A 376 11.44 18.33 29.39
C ARG A 376 12.52 19.40 29.44
N ILE A 377 13.45 19.34 30.39
CA ILE A 377 14.48 20.38 30.53
C ILE A 377 15.41 20.50 29.31
N PHE A 378 15.45 19.47 28.46
CA PHE A 378 16.18 19.43 27.20
C PHE A 378 15.35 19.86 25.99
N ASP A 379 14.05 20.16 26.20
CA ASP A 379 13.20 20.70 25.15
C ASP A 379 13.61 22.15 24.87
N ARG A 380 13.45 22.60 23.62
CA ARG A 380 13.78 23.97 23.22
C ARG A 380 12.84 24.94 23.89
N PHE A 381 13.38 26.07 24.32
CA PHE A 381 12.63 27.15 25.00
C PHE A 381 11.94 26.73 26.31
N PHE A 382 12.12 25.48 26.77
CA PHE A 382 11.53 25.02 28.01
C PHE A 382 12.23 25.67 29.23
N ARG A 383 11.41 26.17 30.16
CA ARG A 383 11.84 26.76 31.43
C ARG A 383 10.95 26.26 32.57
N VAL A 384 11.54 25.89 33.70
CA VAL A 384 10.81 25.38 34.86
C VAL A 384 10.04 26.48 35.56
N ASP A 385 10.59 27.71 35.58
CA ASP A 385 9.94 28.88 36.22
C ASP A 385 9.57 29.93 35.18
N THR A 386 8.26 30.13 35.01
CA THR A 386 7.68 31.28 34.26
C THR A 386 7.57 32.54 35.08
N VAL A 387 7.85 32.49 36.41
CA VAL A 387 7.66 33.57 37.35
C VAL A 387 8.94 33.88 38.11
N ARG A 388 9.47 35.10 37.88
CA ARG A 388 10.58 35.75 38.58
C ARG A 388 12.01 35.46 38.04
N CYS A 389 12.30 36.00 36.89
CA CYS A 389 13.60 36.60 36.64
C CYS A 389 13.37 37.95 36.01
N THR A 390 13.08 38.91 36.87
CA THR A 390 13.25 40.34 36.61
C THR A 390 14.78 40.59 36.64
N ALA A 391 15.26 41.16 35.54
CA ALA A 391 16.56 41.79 35.38
C ALA A 391 17.82 40.88 35.51
N GLU A 392 18.66 40.98 34.50
CA GLU A 392 20.00 40.39 34.32
C GLU A 392 20.05 38.95 33.81
N GLY A 393 20.06 38.84 32.48
CA GLY A 393 20.43 37.62 31.75
C GLY A 393 19.31 36.72 31.29
N ALA A 394 18.46 37.25 30.39
CA ALA A 394 17.47 36.44 29.71
C ALA A 394 18.12 35.34 28.85
N HIS A 395 18.19 34.11 29.34
CA HIS A 395 18.58 32.97 28.53
C HIS A 395 17.30 32.35 27.95
N HIS A 396 17.32 32.13 26.64
CA HIS A 396 16.16 31.72 25.82
C HIS A 396 15.76 30.25 25.97
N GLY A 397 16.27 29.51 26.97
CA GLY A 397 15.93 28.08 27.15
C GLY A 397 16.49 27.14 26.07
N LEU A 398 17.52 27.57 25.31
CA LEU A 398 18.16 26.74 24.28
C LEU A 398 19.41 26.00 24.79
N GLY A 399 20.05 26.43 25.86
CA GLY A 399 21.33 25.88 26.32
C GLY A 399 21.31 24.36 26.58
N LEU A 400 20.32 23.84 27.27
CA LEU A 400 20.21 22.39 27.53
C LEU A 400 19.75 21.62 26.25
N ALA A 401 18.97 22.22 25.39
CA ALA A 401 18.67 21.63 24.07
C ALA A 401 19.92 21.46 23.22
N ILE A 402 20.87 22.43 23.29
CA ILE A 402 22.18 22.35 22.65
C ILE A 402 23.01 21.20 23.24
N VAL A 403 23.03 21.06 24.57
CA VAL A 403 23.71 19.93 25.23
C VAL A 403 23.17 18.60 24.73
N ALA A 404 21.83 18.44 24.65
CA ALA A 404 21.20 17.23 24.13
C ALA A 404 21.53 17.00 22.62
N ALA A 405 21.59 18.04 21.83
CA ALA A 405 21.98 17.95 20.43
C ALA A 405 23.44 17.48 20.28
N ILE A 406 24.36 18.08 21.04
CA ILE A 406 25.77 17.69 21.06
C ILE A 406 25.95 16.24 21.53
N ALA A 407 25.22 15.81 22.56
CA ALA A 407 25.21 14.41 23.00
C ALA A 407 24.85 13.47 21.85
N ARG A 408 23.73 13.73 21.17
CA ARG A 408 23.28 12.93 20.00
C ARG A 408 24.30 12.93 18.85
N MET A 409 24.92 14.08 18.54
CA MET A 409 25.98 14.16 17.52
C MET A 409 27.18 13.27 17.85
N HIS A 410 27.43 13.03 19.15
CA HIS A 410 28.46 12.11 19.65
C HIS A 410 27.93 10.70 19.92
N ARG A 411 26.71 10.37 19.46
CA ARG A 411 26.03 9.07 19.70
C ARG A 411 25.80 8.75 21.18
N GLY A 412 25.69 9.78 22.01
CA GLY A 412 25.34 9.69 23.42
C GLY A 412 23.92 10.23 23.68
N GLU A 413 23.59 10.34 24.97
CA GLU A 413 22.28 10.76 25.44
C GLU A 413 22.43 11.88 26.50
N PRO A 414 21.46 12.82 26.59
CA PRO A 414 21.40 13.77 27.67
C PRO A 414 21.00 13.08 28.97
N LEU A 415 21.52 13.56 30.08
CA LEU A 415 21.33 12.98 31.43
C LEU A 415 20.89 14.08 32.40
N ALA A 416 19.84 13.81 33.19
CA ALA A 416 19.42 14.71 34.26
C ALA A 416 18.86 13.93 35.44
N SER A 417 19.18 14.40 36.63
CA SER A 417 18.56 13.97 37.87
C SER A 417 18.50 15.12 38.87
N SER A 418 17.44 15.19 39.66
CA SER A 418 17.29 16.19 40.71
C SER A 418 16.60 15.58 41.92
N GLY A 419 17.13 15.80 43.10
CA GLY A 419 16.59 15.30 44.38
C GLY A 419 17.38 15.83 45.54
N GLU A 420 16.73 15.95 46.69
CA GLU A 420 17.40 16.36 47.98
C GLU A 420 18.18 17.68 47.86
N GLY A 421 17.75 18.62 47.01
CA GLY A 421 18.45 19.89 46.79
C GLY A 421 19.70 19.80 45.91
N LEU A 422 19.98 18.62 45.33
CA LEU A 422 21.09 18.40 44.42
C LEU A 422 20.58 18.15 43.01
N THR A 423 21.08 18.89 42.05
CA THR A 423 20.75 18.72 40.63
C THR A 423 21.97 18.34 39.82
N ARG A 424 21.87 17.27 39.01
CA ARG A 424 22.89 16.82 38.08
C ARG A 424 22.34 16.90 36.67
N VAL A 425 23.03 17.62 35.80
CA VAL A 425 22.70 17.68 34.38
C VAL A 425 23.96 17.43 33.57
N GLY A 426 23.84 16.64 32.54
CA GLY A 426 25.02 16.25 31.76
C GLY A 426 24.65 15.50 30.50
N PHE A 427 25.62 14.78 29.99
CA PHE A 427 25.47 13.96 28.79
C PHE A 427 26.45 12.80 28.77
N SER A 428 26.13 11.78 27.99
CA SER A 428 27.06 10.70 27.67
C SER A 428 27.70 10.92 26.29
N LEU A 429 28.89 10.35 26.16
CA LEU A 429 29.63 10.26 24.91
C LEU A 429 29.83 8.78 24.61
N ALA A 430 29.44 8.32 23.43
CA ALA A 430 29.72 6.93 23.06
C ALA A 430 31.20 6.70 22.90
N ALA A 431 31.68 5.52 23.28
CA ALA A 431 33.01 5.04 22.96
C ALA A 431 33.30 5.21 21.45
N ALA A 432 34.57 5.44 21.13
CA ALA A 432 35.02 5.62 19.75
C ALA A 432 34.93 4.34 18.94
#